data_bddd8681d96ea3c86b6b06c80e911305
#
_entry.id   bddd8681d96ea3c86b6b06c80e911305
#
_cell.length_a   1.000
_cell.length_b   1.000
_cell.length_c   1.000
_cell.angle_alpha   90.00
_cell.angle_beta   90.00
_cell.angle_gamma   90.00
#
_symmetry.space_group_name_H-M   'P 1'
#
loop_
_entity.id
_entity.type
_entity.pdbx_description
1 polymer ?
#
loop_
_entity_poly.entity_id
_entity_poly.type
_entity_poly.pdbx_seq_one_letter_code
_entity_poly.pdbx_strand_id
1 'polypeptide(L)'
;MFDLFSNVLFTNGDVKNPMDVNVTSTMCSVCGSRSAFFFRPYSGETLCQKCFISSIEKKVQTTIAKYGMFSFDDRVAVAVSGGKDSISLLHVLTKMDRTHPKASLVAVTVDEGIRGYRDEALAIAEENCGKLGLEHQIVSFKELYGFTMDEIVAKSRLKEGKKLTPCAYCGVLRRKALNVAARRVGATKIATAHTLDDEVQTMLMNIFRGDISRLVKEKPLTDEVHSRFLRKVKPFCEIPERESTLYAYVKKVSFQDVPCVYSNEAFRNEVRSMINRMEALHAGTKFTVFKFVERMRHALGATLEKENFVDCVDCGEPASSGLCRACELLKQIRCI
;
A
#
# COMPACT_ATOMS: atom_id res chain seq x y z
N MET A 1 -28.72 4.45 5.45
CA MET A 1 -27.43 4.69 4.81
C MET A 1 -26.40 5.38 5.74
N PHE A 2 -26.77 5.75 6.96
CA PHE A 2 -25.91 6.39 7.97
C PHE A 2 -25.40 5.42 9.06
N ASP A 3 -25.98 4.20 9.15
CA ASP A 3 -25.69 3.24 10.23
C ASP A 3 -24.45 2.35 10.00
N LEU A 4 -23.85 2.37 8.80
CA LEU A 4 -22.65 1.57 8.49
C LEU A 4 -21.35 2.17 9.04
N PHE A 5 -21.37 3.44 9.47
CA PHE A 5 -20.19 4.12 10.02
C PHE A 5 -19.96 3.85 11.51
N SER A 6 -20.96 3.38 12.24
CA SER A 6 -20.88 3.10 13.68
C SER A 6 -20.22 1.77 14.02
N ASN A 7 -20.20 0.79 13.11
CA ASN A 7 -19.69 -0.56 13.38
C ASN A 7 -18.22 -0.84 13.01
N VAL A 8 -17.53 0.12 12.40
CA VAL A 8 -16.08 -0.01 12.08
C VAL A 8 -15.18 0.56 13.19
N LEU A 9 -15.78 1.20 14.20
CA LEU A 9 -15.07 1.87 15.27
C LEU A 9 -15.60 1.39 16.63
N PHE A 10 -14.79 0.66 17.36
CA PHE A 10 -14.86 0.46 18.81
C PHE A 10 -15.89 -0.54 19.35
N THR A 11 -15.40 -1.75 19.63
CA THR A 11 -15.89 -2.51 20.78
C THR A 11 -15.01 -2.20 21.99
N ASN A 12 -15.66 -1.73 23.07
CA ASN A 12 -15.27 -1.64 24.48
C ASN A 12 -14.54 -0.40 24.99
N GLY A 13 -15.24 0.31 25.89
CA GLY A 13 -14.74 1.04 27.05
C GLY A 13 -14.63 2.55 26.88
N ASP A 14 -15.56 3.29 27.45
CA ASP A 14 -15.55 4.69 27.94
C ASP A 14 -14.38 5.61 27.54
N VAL A 15 -14.27 5.91 26.27
CA VAL A 15 -13.52 7.06 25.79
C VAL A 15 -14.56 7.99 25.13
N LYS A 16 -14.76 9.19 25.68
CA LYS A 16 -15.56 10.24 25.05
C LYS A 16 -15.11 10.37 23.60
N ASN A 17 -16.04 10.05 22.71
CA ASN A 17 -15.82 9.96 21.27
C ASN A 17 -15.39 11.35 20.75
N PRO A 18 -14.19 11.54 20.16
CA PRO A 18 -13.82 12.81 19.52
C PRO A 18 -14.71 13.18 18.33
N MET A 19 -15.72 12.35 18.03
CA MET A 19 -16.71 12.59 16.97
C MET A 19 -17.95 13.38 17.41
N ASP A 20 -18.08 13.80 18.67
CA ASP A 20 -19.19 14.65 19.15
C ASP A 20 -19.07 16.13 18.73
N VAL A 21 -18.14 16.45 17.83
CA VAL A 21 -18.21 17.73 17.11
C VAL A 21 -19.38 17.63 16.14
N ASN A 22 -20.45 18.37 16.41
CA ASN A 22 -21.62 18.46 15.55
C ASN A 22 -21.22 19.09 14.20
N VAL A 23 -20.65 18.30 13.31
CA VAL A 23 -20.02 18.73 12.04
C VAL A 23 -21.08 19.32 11.10
N THR A 24 -22.35 18.97 11.29
CA THR A 24 -23.45 19.36 10.39
C THR A 24 -23.83 20.82 10.45
N SER A 25 -23.42 21.56 11.50
CA SER A 25 -23.64 23.02 11.63
C SER A 25 -22.40 23.87 11.39
N THR A 26 -21.23 23.22 11.16
CA THR A 26 -19.93 23.92 11.03
C THR A 26 -19.60 24.18 9.58
N MET A 27 -19.15 25.41 9.29
CA MET A 27 -18.67 25.77 7.95
C MET A 27 -17.27 25.21 7.70
N CYS A 28 -16.97 24.93 6.43
CA CYS A 28 -15.64 24.49 6.01
C CYS A 28 -14.58 25.54 6.35
N SER A 29 -13.57 25.17 7.14
CA SER A 29 -12.48 26.08 7.56
C SER A 29 -11.61 26.57 6.42
N VAL A 30 -11.65 25.91 5.25
CA VAL A 30 -10.85 26.28 4.08
C VAL A 30 -11.57 27.24 3.14
N CYS A 31 -12.84 26.96 2.80
CA CYS A 31 -13.56 27.83 1.84
C CYS A 31 -14.59 28.76 2.49
N GLY A 32 -14.96 28.55 3.76
CA GLY A 32 -15.95 29.36 4.47
C GLY A 32 -17.37 29.35 3.89
N SER A 33 -17.60 28.66 2.77
CA SER A 33 -18.83 28.80 1.97
C SER A 33 -19.71 27.54 1.91
N ARG A 34 -19.24 26.39 2.40
CA ARG A 34 -19.98 25.11 2.36
C ARG A 34 -19.94 24.46 3.72
N SER A 35 -20.99 23.70 4.05
CA SER A 35 -21.04 22.92 5.27
C SER A 35 -19.91 21.86 5.26
N ALA A 36 -19.25 21.72 6.40
CA ALA A 36 -18.26 20.67 6.61
C ALA A 36 -18.97 19.32 6.71
N PHE A 37 -18.27 18.27 6.29
CA PHE A 37 -18.67 16.88 6.42
C PHE A 37 -17.63 16.02 7.11
N PHE A 38 -16.39 16.54 7.26
CA PHE A 38 -15.28 15.82 7.82
C PHE A 38 -14.46 16.72 8.74
N PHE A 39 -14.16 16.24 9.94
CA PHE A 39 -13.22 16.83 10.86
C PHE A 39 -11.89 16.07 10.82
N ARG A 40 -10.80 16.80 10.69
CA ARG A 40 -9.41 16.29 10.62
C ARG A 40 -8.71 16.54 11.95
N PRO A 41 -8.65 15.56 12.88
CA PRO A 41 -8.20 15.81 14.27
C PRO A 41 -6.76 16.32 14.36
N TYR A 42 -5.84 15.84 13.53
CA TYR A 42 -4.42 16.19 13.59
C TYR A 42 -4.10 17.59 13.08
N SER A 43 -5.01 18.27 12.39
CA SER A 43 -4.86 19.66 11.93
C SER A 43 -5.94 20.61 12.45
N GLY A 44 -7.00 20.08 13.07
CA GLY A 44 -8.15 20.86 13.52
C GLY A 44 -9.06 21.37 12.40
N GLU A 45 -8.83 20.97 11.14
CA GLU A 45 -9.61 21.44 10.00
C GLU A 45 -10.98 20.77 9.92
N THR A 46 -12.01 21.57 9.64
CA THR A 46 -13.34 21.10 9.22
C THR A 46 -13.48 21.29 7.71
N LEU A 47 -13.77 20.24 6.96
CA LEU A 47 -13.65 20.26 5.50
C LEU A 47 -15.00 19.90 4.83
N CYS A 48 -15.40 20.63 3.80
CA CYS A 48 -16.41 20.19 2.86
C CYS A 48 -15.81 19.18 1.85
N GLN A 49 -16.67 18.43 1.17
CA GLN A 49 -16.24 17.38 0.22
C GLN A 49 -15.25 17.89 -0.83
N LYS A 50 -15.51 19.07 -1.42
CA LYS A 50 -14.63 19.65 -2.45
C LYS A 50 -13.24 20.00 -1.88
N CYS A 51 -13.20 20.65 -0.71
CA CYS A 51 -11.94 21.02 -0.07
C CYS A 51 -11.19 19.78 0.44
N PHE A 52 -11.90 18.77 0.94
CA PHE A 52 -11.31 17.50 1.32
C PHE A 52 -10.63 16.80 0.14
N ILE A 53 -11.32 16.60 -0.99
CA ILE A 53 -10.74 15.99 -2.19
C ILE A 53 -9.48 16.77 -2.62
N SER A 54 -9.60 18.10 -2.74
CA SER A 54 -8.48 18.95 -3.15
C SER A 54 -7.29 18.85 -2.19
N SER A 55 -7.55 18.76 -0.87
CA SER A 55 -6.49 18.63 0.14
C SER A 55 -5.73 17.31 0.03
N ILE A 56 -6.41 16.18 -0.27
CA ILE A 56 -5.77 14.88 -0.50
C ILE A 56 -4.89 14.94 -1.75
N GLU A 57 -5.44 15.39 -2.87
CA GLU A 57 -4.71 15.49 -4.14
C GLU A 57 -3.47 16.39 -4.00
N LYS A 58 -3.61 17.55 -3.35
CA LYS A 58 -2.48 18.47 -3.07
C LYS A 58 -1.44 17.83 -2.15
N LYS A 59 -1.86 17.09 -1.13
CA LYS A 59 -0.95 16.40 -0.21
C LYS A 59 -0.15 15.32 -0.93
N VAL A 60 -0.79 14.53 -1.81
CA VAL A 60 -0.12 13.55 -2.66
C VAL A 60 0.91 14.22 -3.57
N GLN A 61 0.53 15.32 -4.23
CA GLN A 61 1.45 16.09 -5.07
C GLN A 61 2.67 16.59 -4.29
N THR A 62 2.43 17.15 -3.10
CA THR A 62 3.50 17.61 -2.21
C THR A 62 4.41 16.47 -1.76
N THR A 63 3.84 15.28 -1.45
CA THR A 63 4.60 14.08 -1.07
C THR A 63 5.46 13.59 -2.23
N ILE A 64 4.91 13.53 -3.44
CA ILE A 64 5.65 13.16 -4.65
C ILE A 64 6.84 14.10 -4.87
N ALA A 65 6.62 15.43 -4.79
CA ALA A 65 7.67 16.44 -4.94
C ALA A 65 8.73 16.36 -3.83
N LYS A 66 8.30 16.22 -2.58
CA LYS A 66 9.17 16.12 -1.39
C LYS A 66 10.19 14.98 -1.50
N TYR A 67 9.77 13.83 -2.01
CA TYR A 67 10.63 12.65 -2.12
C TYR A 67 11.22 12.45 -3.53
N GLY A 68 10.96 13.34 -4.48
CA GLY A 68 11.44 13.21 -5.86
C GLY A 68 10.99 11.91 -6.53
N MET A 69 9.70 11.53 -6.30
CA MET A 69 9.22 10.19 -6.66
C MET A 69 9.17 9.98 -8.17
N PHE A 70 8.85 11.01 -8.95
CA PHE A 70 8.70 10.93 -10.40
C PHE A 70 9.61 11.92 -11.13
N SER A 71 10.07 11.51 -12.30
CA SER A 71 10.74 12.33 -13.31
C SER A 71 9.80 12.53 -14.52
N PHE A 72 10.09 13.51 -15.36
CA PHE A 72 9.21 13.86 -16.49
C PHE A 72 9.06 12.79 -17.57
N ASP A 73 10.02 11.88 -17.66
CA ASP A 73 10.12 10.81 -18.66
C ASP A 73 9.77 9.43 -18.06
N ASP A 74 9.29 9.38 -16.81
CA ASP A 74 8.93 8.12 -16.17
C ASP A 74 7.69 7.50 -16.82
N ARG A 75 7.76 6.19 -17.07
CA ARG A 75 6.62 5.33 -17.26
C ARG A 75 6.35 4.61 -15.95
N VAL A 76 5.24 4.95 -15.29
CA VAL A 76 4.95 4.49 -13.93
C VAL A 76 3.93 3.36 -13.93
N ALA A 77 4.32 2.19 -13.45
CA ALA A 77 3.38 1.10 -13.18
C ALA A 77 2.65 1.36 -11.85
N VAL A 78 1.36 1.62 -11.90
CA VAL A 78 0.51 1.75 -10.71
C VAL A 78 0.01 0.36 -10.31
N ALA A 79 0.39 -0.10 -9.10
CA ALA A 79 -0.05 -1.38 -8.57
C ALA A 79 -1.52 -1.30 -8.12
N VAL A 80 -2.41 -1.96 -8.85
CA VAL A 80 -3.85 -1.94 -8.61
C VAL A 80 -4.29 -3.30 -8.07
N SER A 81 -4.71 -3.34 -6.80
CA SER A 81 -5.18 -4.57 -6.15
C SER A 81 -6.71 -4.76 -6.21
N GLY A 82 -7.45 -3.74 -6.62
CA GLY A 82 -8.92 -3.68 -6.52
C GLY A 82 -9.42 -3.10 -5.19
N GLY A 83 -8.59 -3.00 -4.17
CA GLY A 83 -8.95 -2.40 -2.88
C GLY A 83 -8.94 -0.86 -2.90
N LYS A 84 -9.63 -0.26 -1.92
CA LYS A 84 -9.88 1.19 -1.79
C LYS A 84 -8.67 2.08 -2.00
N ASP A 85 -7.51 1.72 -1.40
CA ASP A 85 -6.32 2.56 -1.44
C ASP A 85 -5.67 2.55 -2.82
N SER A 86 -5.58 1.37 -3.46
CA SER A 86 -4.99 1.22 -4.79
C SER A 86 -5.84 1.91 -5.88
N ILE A 87 -7.16 1.81 -5.78
CA ILE A 87 -8.08 2.50 -6.69
C ILE A 87 -8.01 4.01 -6.46
N SER A 88 -8.02 4.47 -5.20
CA SER A 88 -7.86 5.90 -4.89
C SER A 88 -6.56 6.46 -5.45
N LEU A 89 -5.43 5.75 -5.28
CA LEU A 89 -4.14 6.16 -5.84
C LEU A 89 -4.19 6.25 -7.37
N LEU A 90 -4.79 5.24 -8.03
CA LEU A 90 -4.95 5.23 -9.49
C LEU A 90 -5.67 6.48 -9.98
N HIS A 91 -6.81 6.83 -9.35
CA HIS A 91 -7.59 8.02 -9.68
C HIS A 91 -6.82 9.33 -9.45
N VAL A 92 -6.08 9.43 -8.34
CA VAL A 92 -5.28 10.63 -8.02
C VAL A 92 -4.15 10.81 -9.04
N LEU A 93 -3.39 9.73 -9.32
CA LEU A 93 -2.27 9.81 -10.26
C LEU A 93 -2.75 10.08 -11.69
N THR A 94 -3.82 9.44 -12.15
CA THR A 94 -4.39 9.72 -13.49
C THR A 94 -4.83 11.17 -13.65
N LYS A 95 -5.40 11.77 -12.59
CA LYS A 95 -5.74 13.19 -12.64
C LYS A 95 -4.51 14.08 -12.76
N MET A 96 -3.42 13.73 -12.08
CA MET A 96 -2.15 14.47 -12.13
C MET A 96 -1.43 14.28 -13.47
N ASP A 97 -1.44 13.06 -14.03
CA ASP A 97 -0.81 12.70 -15.30
C ASP A 97 -1.33 13.56 -16.47
N ARG A 98 -2.64 13.83 -16.49
CA ARG A 98 -3.26 14.70 -17.51
C ARG A 98 -2.66 16.11 -17.60
N THR A 99 -1.90 16.52 -16.60
CA THR A 99 -1.18 17.81 -16.56
C THR A 99 0.30 17.69 -16.92
N HIS A 100 0.80 16.47 -17.18
CA HIS A 100 2.21 16.19 -17.46
C HIS A 100 2.39 15.31 -18.71
N PRO A 101 2.40 15.88 -19.91
CA PRO A 101 2.25 15.14 -21.17
C PRO A 101 3.41 14.20 -21.54
N LYS A 102 4.52 14.20 -20.79
CA LYS A 102 5.68 13.30 -21.05
C LYS A 102 5.73 12.09 -20.10
N ALA A 103 5.05 12.13 -18.96
CA ALA A 103 4.92 10.97 -18.08
C ALA A 103 3.81 10.06 -18.60
N SER A 104 3.90 8.77 -18.39
CA SER A 104 2.84 7.83 -18.73
C SER A 104 2.54 6.88 -17.58
N LEU A 105 1.26 6.60 -17.37
CA LEU A 105 0.79 5.64 -16.38
C LEU A 105 0.33 4.35 -17.05
N VAL A 106 0.63 3.24 -16.43
CA VAL A 106 0.09 1.93 -16.78
C VAL A 106 -0.37 1.23 -15.49
N ALA A 107 -1.55 0.65 -15.50
CA ALA A 107 -2.04 -0.12 -14.36
C ALA A 107 -1.47 -1.55 -14.42
N VAL A 108 -1.05 -2.07 -13.26
CA VAL A 108 -0.55 -3.43 -13.16
C VAL A 108 -1.26 -4.14 -12.01
N THR A 109 -1.85 -5.31 -12.29
CA THR A 109 -2.54 -6.13 -11.30
C THR A 109 -1.88 -7.51 -11.22
N VAL A 110 -1.73 -8.01 -10.01
CA VAL A 110 -1.30 -9.39 -9.76
C VAL A 110 -2.51 -10.20 -9.32
N ASP A 111 -2.78 -11.28 -10.05
CA ASP A 111 -3.76 -12.28 -9.65
C ASP A 111 -3.07 -13.41 -8.89
N GLU A 112 -3.33 -13.50 -7.60
CA GLU A 112 -2.77 -14.53 -6.75
C GLU A 112 -3.53 -15.88 -6.86
N GLY A 113 -4.69 -15.90 -7.52
CA GLY A 113 -5.52 -17.08 -7.65
C GLY A 113 -6.12 -17.54 -6.30
N ILE A 114 -6.70 -16.60 -5.55
CA ILE A 114 -7.45 -16.85 -4.32
C ILE A 114 -8.93 -16.86 -4.69
N ARG A 115 -9.54 -18.06 -4.69
CA ARG A 115 -10.92 -18.28 -5.12
C ARG A 115 -11.91 -17.50 -4.24
N GLY A 116 -12.92 -16.88 -4.87
CA GLY A 116 -13.96 -16.10 -4.20
C GLY A 116 -13.48 -14.78 -3.60
N TYR A 117 -12.22 -14.40 -3.87
CA TYR A 117 -11.65 -13.13 -3.43
C TYR A 117 -11.09 -12.32 -4.59
N ARG A 118 -10.27 -12.96 -5.48
CA ARG A 118 -9.60 -12.21 -6.55
C ARG A 118 -10.49 -11.88 -7.73
N ASP A 119 -11.51 -12.67 -8.00
CA ASP A 119 -12.41 -12.48 -9.15
C ASP A 119 -13.07 -11.10 -9.11
N GLU A 120 -13.66 -10.73 -7.97
CA GLU A 120 -14.26 -9.40 -7.76
C GLU A 120 -13.22 -8.28 -7.85
N ALA A 121 -12.07 -8.45 -7.20
CA ALA A 121 -11.00 -7.44 -7.20
C ALA A 121 -10.45 -7.17 -8.60
N LEU A 122 -10.33 -8.21 -9.45
CA LEU A 122 -9.90 -8.09 -10.84
C LEU A 122 -10.94 -7.33 -11.67
N ALA A 123 -12.22 -7.69 -11.58
CA ALA A 123 -13.29 -7.01 -12.28
C ALA A 123 -13.36 -5.52 -11.91
N ILE A 124 -13.20 -5.18 -10.63
CA ILE A 124 -13.13 -3.80 -10.15
C ILE A 124 -11.91 -3.06 -10.71
N ALA A 125 -10.75 -3.70 -10.73
CA ALA A 125 -9.54 -3.11 -11.30
C ALA A 125 -9.70 -2.83 -12.79
N GLU A 126 -10.24 -3.78 -13.56
CA GLU A 126 -10.52 -3.64 -14.99
C GLU A 126 -11.53 -2.51 -15.27
N GLU A 127 -12.63 -2.46 -14.51
CA GLU A 127 -13.64 -1.42 -14.61
C GLU A 127 -13.04 -0.02 -14.41
N ASN A 128 -12.24 0.17 -13.35
CA ASN A 128 -11.62 1.47 -13.07
C ASN A 128 -10.57 1.85 -14.12
N CYS A 129 -9.74 0.91 -14.56
CA CYS A 129 -8.76 1.16 -15.63
C CYS A 129 -9.46 1.55 -16.94
N GLY A 130 -10.53 0.83 -17.31
CA GLY A 130 -11.34 1.15 -18.49
C GLY A 130 -11.98 2.55 -18.43
N LYS A 131 -12.59 2.92 -17.28
CA LYS A 131 -13.16 4.26 -17.05
C LYS A 131 -12.13 5.39 -17.14
N LEU A 132 -10.88 5.11 -16.75
CA LEU A 132 -9.79 6.08 -16.78
C LEU A 132 -9.05 6.12 -18.13
N GLY A 133 -9.28 5.14 -19.01
CA GLY A 133 -8.60 5.00 -20.30
C GLY A 133 -7.13 4.58 -20.17
N LEU A 134 -6.80 3.81 -19.11
CA LEU A 134 -5.44 3.36 -18.84
C LEU A 134 -5.17 1.96 -19.39
N GLU A 135 -3.98 1.77 -19.95
CA GLU A 135 -3.45 0.44 -20.23
C GLU A 135 -3.42 -0.38 -18.93
N HIS A 136 -3.89 -1.63 -18.96
CA HIS A 136 -3.95 -2.49 -17.80
C HIS A 136 -3.32 -3.86 -18.09
N GLN A 137 -2.23 -4.18 -17.39
CA GLN A 137 -1.55 -5.46 -17.46
C GLN A 137 -1.89 -6.31 -16.24
N ILE A 138 -2.40 -7.50 -16.47
CA ILE A 138 -2.62 -8.51 -15.43
C ILE A 138 -1.59 -9.62 -15.58
N VAL A 139 -1.01 -10.07 -14.48
CA VAL A 139 -0.17 -11.27 -14.40
C VAL A 139 -0.68 -12.16 -13.27
N SER A 140 -0.64 -13.49 -13.45
CA SER A 140 -1.12 -14.41 -12.43
C SER A 140 0.03 -15.21 -11.80
N PHE A 141 -0.17 -15.66 -10.56
CA PHE A 141 0.71 -16.62 -9.91
C PHE A 141 0.77 -17.93 -10.68
N LYS A 142 -0.38 -18.36 -11.24
CA LYS A 142 -0.44 -19.58 -12.04
C LYS A 142 0.46 -19.49 -13.26
N GLU A 143 0.44 -18.38 -13.98
CA GLU A 143 1.30 -18.12 -15.14
C GLU A 143 2.79 -18.08 -14.75
N LEU A 144 3.13 -17.32 -13.69
CA LEU A 144 4.52 -17.04 -13.35
C LEU A 144 5.20 -18.18 -12.59
N TYR A 145 4.43 -18.93 -11.80
CA TYR A 145 4.98 -19.89 -10.82
C TYR A 145 4.46 -21.31 -10.97
N GLY A 146 3.41 -21.50 -11.78
CA GLY A 146 2.74 -22.79 -11.96
C GLY A 146 1.71 -23.13 -10.89
N PHE A 147 1.54 -22.28 -9.86
CA PHE A 147 0.63 -22.50 -8.74
C PHE A 147 -0.20 -21.26 -8.47
N THR A 148 -1.45 -21.45 -8.03
CA THR A 148 -2.26 -20.41 -7.38
C THR A 148 -1.87 -20.30 -5.90
N MET A 149 -2.31 -19.21 -5.24
CA MET A 149 -2.08 -19.08 -3.79
C MET A 149 -2.81 -20.16 -3.00
N ASP A 150 -4.01 -20.55 -3.42
CA ASP A 150 -4.77 -21.64 -2.78
C ASP A 150 -4.03 -22.98 -2.87
N GLU A 151 -3.44 -23.30 -4.04
CA GLU A 151 -2.61 -24.49 -4.22
C GLU A 151 -1.34 -24.45 -3.36
N ILE A 152 -0.69 -23.28 -3.24
CA ILE A 152 0.47 -23.07 -2.37
C ILE A 152 0.11 -23.32 -0.90
N VAL A 153 -1.02 -22.75 -0.45
CA VAL A 153 -1.49 -22.93 0.93
C VAL A 153 -1.83 -24.40 1.21
N ALA A 154 -2.55 -25.05 0.30
CA ALA A 154 -2.88 -26.47 0.43
C ALA A 154 -1.63 -27.34 0.60
N LYS A 155 -0.64 -27.17 -0.28
CA LYS A 155 0.65 -27.88 -0.21
C LYS A 155 1.43 -27.53 1.06
N SER A 156 1.53 -26.24 1.43
CA SER A 156 2.27 -25.81 2.61
C SER A 156 1.74 -26.39 3.92
N ARG A 157 0.44 -26.74 3.97
CA ARG A 157 -0.19 -27.40 5.14
C ARG A 157 0.24 -28.85 5.30
N LEU A 158 0.63 -29.51 4.21
CA LEU A 158 1.14 -30.91 4.22
C LEU A 158 2.60 -30.99 4.69
N LYS A 159 3.31 -29.85 4.73
CA LYS A 159 4.72 -29.80 5.13
C LYS A 159 4.88 -30.10 6.63
N GLU A 160 5.82 -30.94 6.97
CA GLU A 160 6.26 -31.14 8.36
C GLU A 160 7.17 -30.02 8.84
N GLY A 161 7.21 -29.77 10.15
CA GLY A 161 8.05 -28.77 10.78
C GLY A 161 7.49 -27.35 10.78
N LYS A 162 8.38 -26.34 10.88
CA LYS A 162 7.99 -24.93 11.00
C LYS A 162 7.35 -24.43 9.70
N LYS A 163 6.07 -24.05 9.77
CA LYS A 163 5.29 -23.56 8.63
C LYS A 163 5.36 -22.03 8.55
N LEU A 164 5.50 -21.53 7.33
CA LEU A 164 5.31 -20.10 7.05
C LEU A 164 3.82 -19.80 6.92
N THR A 165 3.41 -18.59 7.27
CA THR A 165 2.04 -18.13 7.07
C THR A 165 1.72 -17.96 5.58
N PRO A 166 0.46 -18.08 5.14
CA PRO A 166 0.06 -17.78 3.76
C PRO A 166 0.52 -16.41 3.30
N CYS A 167 0.42 -15.40 4.17
CA CYS A 167 0.86 -14.03 3.88
C CYS A 167 2.37 -13.91 3.63
N ALA A 168 3.19 -14.77 4.25
CA ALA A 168 4.64 -14.79 4.01
C ALA A 168 4.96 -15.26 2.59
N TYR A 169 4.30 -16.33 2.10
CA TYR A 169 4.42 -16.78 0.70
C TYR A 169 3.90 -15.71 -0.26
N CYS A 170 2.67 -15.25 -0.05
CA CYS A 170 2.01 -14.27 -0.89
C CYS A 170 2.84 -12.99 -1.01
N GLY A 171 3.34 -12.45 0.10
CA GLY A 171 4.12 -11.22 0.11
C GLY A 171 5.42 -11.30 -0.70
N VAL A 172 6.12 -12.43 -0.67
CA VAL A 172 7.35 -12.63 -1.46
C VAL A 172 7.02 -12.78 -2.94
N LEU A 173 6.06 -13.64 -3.28
CA LEU A 173 5.70 -13.93 -4.67
C LEU A 173 5.04 -12.73 -5.35
N ARG A 174 4.15 -12.00 -4.64
CA ARG A 174 3.51 -10.79 -5.16
C ARG A 174 4.51 -9.69 -5.49
N ARG A 175 5.50 -9.44 -4.62
CA ARG A 175 6.55 -8.45 -4.89
C ARG A 175 7.34 -8.79 -6.14
N LYS A 176 7.67 -10.08 -6.35
CA LYS A 176 8.36 -10.53 -7.56
C LYS A 176 7.45 -10.40 -8.79
N ALA A 177 6.21 -10.88 -8.71
CA ALA A 177 5.23 -10.79 -9.80
C ALA A 177 5.03 -9.34 -10.26
N LEU A 178 4.87 -8.42 -9.29
CA LEU A 178 4.68 -7.00 -9.57
C LEU A 178 5.90 -6.39 -10.29
N ASN A 179 7.13 -6.75 -9.87
CA ASN A 179 8.34 -6.27 -10.54
C ASN A 179 8.45 -6.83 -11.97
N VAL A 180 8.13 -8.12 -12.18
CA VAL A 180 8.10 -8.74 -13.51
C VAL A 180 7.07 -8.07 -14.41
N ALA A 181 5.85 -7.88 -13.92
CA ALA A 181 4.76 -7.26 -14.66
C ALA A 181 5.09 -5.81 -15.06
N ALA A 182 5.64 -5.03 -14.14
CA ALA A 182 6.03 -3.65 -14.41
C ALA A 182 7.15 -3.56 -15.46
N ARG A 183 8.12 -4.47 -15.45
CA ARG A 183 9.15 -4.54 -16.51
C ARG A 183 8.57 -4.95 -17.87
N ARG A 184 7.58 -5.86 -17.91
CA ARG A 184 6.92 -6.27 -19.17
C ARG A 184 6.26 -5.10 -19.90
N VAL A 185 5.75 -4.13 -19.16
CA VAL A 185 5.15 -2.91 -19.72
C VAL A 185 6.14 -1.76 -19.89
N GLY A 186 7.43 -2.00 -19.71
CA GLY A 186 8.47 -0.97 -19.87
C GLY A 186 8.44 0.13 -18.81
N ALA A 187 7.87 -0.14 -17.62
CA ALA A 187 7.83 0.84 -16.56
C ALA A 187 9.24 1.10 -15.97
N THR A 188 9.48 2.34 -15.56
CA THR A 188 10.70 2.77 -14.89
C THR A 188 10.56 2.74 -13.35
N LYS A 189 9.33 2.88 -12.85
CA LYS A 189 9.01 2.88 -11.42
C LYS A 189 7.68 2.17 -11.16
N ILE A 190 7.50 1.72 -9.90
CA ILE A 190 6.25 1.09 -9.43
C ILE A 190 5.65 1.97 -8.33
N ALA A 191 4.46 2.50 -8.54
CA ALA A 191 3.70 3.21 -7.52
C ALA A 191 2.78 2.25 -6.75
N THR A 192 2.87 2.27 -5.42
CA THR A 192 2.05 1.46 -4.51
C THR A 192 1.28 2.35 -3.54
N ALA A 193 0.07 1.94 -3.19
CA ALA A 193 -0.85 2.72 -2.36
C ALA A 193 -0.68 2.50 -0.85
N HIS A 194 0.56 2.26 -0.39
CA HIS A 194 0.80 2.15 1.04
C HIS A 194 0.50 3.49 1.72
N THR A 195 -0.41 3.45 2.69
CA THR A 195 -0.85 4.59 3.47
C THR A 195 0.11 4.93 4.62
N LEU A 196 -0.09 6.06 5.29
CA LEU A 196 0.63 6.40 6.52
C LEU A 196 0.49 5.28 7.58
N ASP A 197 -0.68 4.67 7.66
CA ASP A 197 -0.97 3.57 8.58
C ASP A 197 -0.12 2.35 8.27
N ASP A 198 0.00 1.96 7.00
CA ASP A 198 0.83 0.83 6.57
C ASP A 198 2.31 1.06 6.87
N GLU A 199 2.79 2.27 6.60
CA GLU A 199 4.19 2.65 6.86
C GLU A 199 4.49 2.59 8.36
N VAL A 200 3.65 3.22 9.19
CA VAL A 200 3.85 3.24 10.65
C VAL A 200 3.75 1.84 11.25
N GLN A 201 2.77 1.03 10.85
CA GLN A 201 2.68 -0.37 11.29
C GLN A 201 3.95 -1.14 10.92
N THR A 202 4.44 -0.99 9.69
CA THR A 202 5.65 -1.67 9.23
C THR A 202 6.89 -1.22 9.99
N MET A 203 7.02 0.09 10.25
CA MET A 203 8.09 0.66 11.07
C MET A 203 8.10 0.08 12.48
N LEU A 204 6.95 0.09 13.15
CA LEU A 204 6.81 -0.46 14.51
C LEU A 204 7.07 -1.97 14.55
N MET A 205 6.58 -2.73 13.57
CA MET A 205 6.86 -4.17 13.47
C MET A 205 8.36 -4.45 13.31
N ASN A 206 9.09 -3.63 12.56
CA ASN A 206 10.55 -3.78 12.41
C ASN A 206 11.29 -3.37 13.69
N ILE A 207 10.86 -2.33 14.37
CA ILE A 207 11.40 -1.92 15.68
C ILE A 207 11.20 -3.05 16.72
N PHE A 208 9.99 -3.60 16.85
CA PHE A 208 9.69 -4.68 17.78
C PHE A 208 10.44 -5.99 17.48
N ARG A 209 10.87 -6.19 16.23
CA ARG A 209 11.71 -7.33 15.82
C ARG A 209 13.20 -7.05 15.91
N GLY A 210 13.61 -5.83 16.25
CA GLY A 210 15.02 -5.42 16.22
C GLY A 210 15.63 -5.41 14.80
N ASP A 211 14.79 -5.33 13.73
CA ASP A 211 15.26 -5.43 12.33
C ASP A 211 15.59 -4.05 11.77
N ILE A 212 16.78 -3.55 12.11
CA ILE A 212 17.30 -2.26 11.68
C ILE A 212 17.45 -2.22 10.15
N SER A 213 17.91 -3.32 9.54
CA SER A 213 18.13 -3.39 8.09
C SER A 213 16.83 -3.15 7.32
N ARG A 214 15.71 -3.81 7.70
CA ARG A 214 14.41 -3.56 7.10
C ARG A 214 13.88 -2.17 7.42
N LEU A 215 14.07 -1.67 8.64
CA LEU A 215 13.63 -0.34 9.02
C LEU A 215 14.24 0.74 8.12
N VAL A 216 15.53 0.62 7.81
CA VAL A 216 16.25 1.58 6.95
C VAL A 216 15.86 1.46 5.49
N LYS A 217 15.63 0.25 4.98
CA LYS A 217 15.28 0.00 3.56
C LYS A 217 13.85 0.39 3.19
N GLU A 218 12.92 0.40 4.16
CA GLU A 218 11.53 0.80 3.93
C GLU A 218 11.42 2.32 3.81
N LYS A 219 11.49 2.86 2.58
CA LYS A 219 11.46 4.29 2.25
C LYS A 219 10.25 4.63 1.38
N PRO A 220 9.78 5.91 1.39
CA PRO A 220 8.77 6.42 0.44
C PRO A 220 9.17 6.29 -1.03
N LEU A 221 10.47 6.42 -1.32
CA LEU A 221 11.12 6.09 -2.57
C LEU A 221 12.27 5.14 -2.26
N THR A 222 12.20 3.90 -2.76
CA THR A 222 13.25 2.90 -2.54
C THR A 222 14.54 3.25 -3.28
N ASP A 223 15.68 2.86 -2.72
CA ASP A 223 16.98 3.04 -3.37
C ASP A 223 17.06 2.19 -4.65
N GLU A 224 17.91 2.61 -5.56
CA GLU A 224 18.30 1.79 -6.69
C GLU A 224 19.38 0.81 -6.22
N VAL A 225 19.02 -0.45 -6.12
CA VAL A 225 19.91 -1.50 -5.62
C VAL A 225 20.39 -2.46 -6.72
N HIS A 226 19.63 -2.55 -7.81
CA HIS A 226 19.97 -3.38 -8.97
C HIS A 226 19.09 -2.98 -10.15
N SER A 227 19.61 -3.02 -11.39
CA SER A 227 18.90 -2.60 -12.62
C SER A 227 17.60 -3.37 -12.90
N ARG A 228 17.49 -4.63 -12.44
CA ARG A 228 16.26 -5.43 -12.57
C ARG A 228 15.22 -5.19 -11.49
N PHE A 229 15.55 -4.45 -10.43
CA PHE A 229 14.58 -4.03 -9.41
C PHE A 229 14.15 -2.62 -9.69
N LEU A 230 12.90 -2.47 -10.13
CA LEU A 230 12.32 -1.15 -10.30
C LEU A 230 12.14 -0.48 -8.95
N ARG A 231 12.50 0.81 -8.91
CA ARG A 231 12.27 1.63 -7.71
C ARG A 231 10.79 1.72 -7.41
N LYS A 232 10.45 1.56 -6.14
CA LYS A 232 9.07 1.69 -5.66
C LYS A 232 8.86 3.06 -5.06
N VAL A 233 7.72 3.64 -5.36
CA VAL A 233 7.25 4.91 -4.79
C VAL A 233 5.95 4.69 -4.04
N LYS A 234 5.74 5.44 -2.97
CA LYS A 234 4.58 5.33 -2.09
C LYS A 234 3.90 6.71 -1.94
N PRO A 235 3.16 7.18 -2.96
CA PRO A 235 2.58 8.54 -2.94
C PRO A 235 1.60 8.77 -1.78
N PHE A 236 1.03 7.69 -1.21
CA PHE A 236 0.11 7.75 -0.07
C PHE A 236 0.78 7.58 1.31
N CYS A 237 2.12 7.53 1.39
CA CYS A 237 2.83 7.31 2.66
C CYS A 237 2.57 8.37 3.73
N GLU A 238 2.07 9.54 3.37
CA GLU A 238 1.63 10.59 4.29
C GLU A 238 0.10 10.78 4.33
N ILE A 239 -0.68 9.93 3.67
CA ILE A 239 -2.14 9.94 3.70
C ILE A 239 -2.63 8.90 4.72
N PRO A 240 -3.38 9.30 5.78
CA PRO A 240 -4.00 8.35 6.69
C PRO A 240 -4.98 7.41 5.95
N GLU A 241 -5.03 6.13 6.34
CA GLU A 241 -5.93 5.13 5.75
C GLU A 241 -7.40 5.58 5.79
N ARG A 242 -7.81 6.22 6.89
CA ARG A 242 -9.16 6.79 7.03
C ARG A 242 -9.46 7.83 5.93
N GLU A 243 -8.49 8.68 5.59
CA GLU A 243 -8.68 9.71 4.55
C GLU A 243 -8.67 9.09 3.14
N SER A 244 -7.87 8.09 2.89
CA SER A 244 -7.90 7.34 1.63
C SER A 244 -9.26 6.63 1.44
N THR A 245 -9.77 6.00 2.50
CA THR A 245 -11.11 5.38 2.49
C THR A 245 -12.19 6.41 2.19
N LEU A 246 -12.18 7.53 2.90
CA LEU A 246 -13.17 8.59 2.71
C LEU A 246 -13.09 9.21 1.30
N TYR A 247 -11.87 9.33 0.75
CA TYR A 247 -11.66 9.79 -0.63
C TYR A 247 -12.36 8.87 -1.63
N ALA A 248 -12.22 7.55 -1.49
CA ALA A 248 -12.88 6.57 -2.35
C ALA A 248 -14.41 6.71 -2.30
N TYR A 249 -14.98 6.85 -1.12
CA TYR A 249 -16.42 7.05 -0.94
C TYR A 249 -16.93 8.37 -1.54
N VAL A 250 -16.26 9.48 -1.27
CA VAL A 250 -16.66 10.80 -1.79
C VAL A 250 -16.53 10.87 -3.29
N LYS A 251 -15.55 10.21 -3.88
CA LYS A 251 -15.36 10.08 -5.33
C LYS A 251 -16.29 9.04 -5.96
N LYS A 252 -17.00 8.25 -5.16
CA LYS A 252 -17.91 7.19 -5.60
C LYS A 252 -17.22 6.19 -6.54
N VAL A 253 -15.98 5.84 -6.24
CA VAL A 253 -15.25 4.84 -7.02
C VAL A 253 -15.57 3.44 -6.52
N SER A 254 -15.68 2.47 -7.42
CA SER A 254 -15.87 1.06 -7.08
C SER A 254 -14.58 0.49 -6.49
N PHE A 255 -14.65 -0.20 -5.36
CA PHE A 255 -13.52 -0.91 -4.75
C PHE A 255 -14.01 -2.14 -3.98
N GLN A 256 -13.13 -3.15 -3.84
CA GLN A 256 -13.40 -4.32 -3.01
C GLN A 256 -13.20 -3.99 -1.53
N ASP A 257 -14.20 -4.29 -0.71
CA ASP A 257 -14.17 -4.08 0.76
C ASP A 257 -14.06 -5.39 1.56
N VAL A 258 -14.04 -6.54 0.87
CA VAL A 258 -13.93 -7.86 1.50
C VAL A 258 -12.45 -8.14 1.84
N PRO A 259 -12.11 -8.51 3.09
CA PRO A 259 -10.74 -8.86 3.44
C PRO A 259 -10.34 -10.22 2.84
N CYS A 260 -9.05 -10.38 2.53
CA CYS A 260 -8.51 -11.65 2.07
C CYS A 260 -8.71 -12.75 3.11
N VAL A 261 -9.15 -13.93 2.70
CA VAL A 261 -9.40 -15.09 3.56
C VAL A 261 -8.16 -15.57 4.34
N TYR A 262 -6.97 -15.17 3.91
CA TYR A 262 -5.68 -15.50 4.55
C TYR A 262 -5.09 -14.35 5.40
N SER A 263 -5.82 -13.25 5.60
CA SER A 263 -5.29 -12.00 6.20
C SER A 263 -5.05 -12.04 7.71
N ASN A 264 -5.25 -13.17 8.39
CA ASN A 264 -5.10 -13.31 9.86
C ASN A 264 -3.64 -13.27 10.35
N GLU A 265 -2.91 -12.18 10.07
CA GLU A 265 -1.62 -11.92 10.71
C GLU A 265 -1.85 -11.24 12.07
N ALA A 266 -1.89 -12.03 13.14
CA ALA A 266 -2.11 -11.57 14.51
C ALA A 266 -1.20 -10.40 14.90
N PHE A 267 0.10 -10.48 14.60
CA PHE A 267 1.08 -9.45 15.00
C PHE A 267 0.82 -8.08 14.34
N ARG A 268 0.50 -8.03 13.04
CA ARG A 268 0.14 -6.75 12.39
C ARG A 268 -1.16 -6.17 12.96
N ASN A 269 -2.12 -7.02 13.30
CA ASN A 269 -3.40 -6.58 13.85
C ASN A 269 -3.24 -5.99 15.26
N GLU A 270 -2.36 -6.56 16.08
CA GLU A 270 -2.02 -6.02 17.41
C GLU A 270 -1.36 -4.63 17.27
N VAL A 271 -0.36 -4.51 16.39
CA VAL A 271 0.31 -3.23 16.13
C VAL A 271 -0.68 -2.18 15.59
N ARG A 272 -1.58 -2.58 14.67
CA ARG A 272 -2.64 -1.71 14.15
C ARG A 272 -3.56 -1.22 15.26
N SER A 273 -4.03 -2.12 16.12
CA SER A 273 -4.90 -1.77 17.25
C SER A 273 -4.21 -0.80 18.21
N MET A 274 -2.97 -1.10 18.58
CA MET A 274 -2.16 -0.26 19.47
C MET A 274 -1.99 1.17 18.90
N ILE A 275 -1.53 1.30 17.66
CA ILE A 275 -1.26 2.63 17.08
C ILE A 275 -2.54 3.41 16.80
N ASN A 276 -3.64 2.74 16.45
CA ASN A 276 -4.94 3.38 16.28
C ASN A 276 -5.49 3.92 17.60
N ARG A 277 -5.32 3.18 18.70
CA ARG A 277 -5.67 3.66 20.05
C ARG A 277 -4.85 4.90 20.44
N MET A 278 -3.54 4.88 20.18
CA MET A 278 -2.68 6.04 20.43
C MET A 278 -3.08 7.26 19.59
N GLU A 279 -3.39 7.05 18.32
CA GLU A 279 -3.86 8.12 17.40
C GLU A 279 -5.19 8.72 17.85
N ALA A 280 -6.11 7.90 18.38
CA ALA A 280 -7.40 8.36 18.89
C ALA A 280 -7.25 9.23 20.15
N LEU A 281 -6.29 8.92 21.03
CA LEU A 281 -6.00 9.68 22.25
C LEU A 281 -5.14 10.92 21.96
N HIS A 282 -4.22 10.81 21.01
CA HIS A 282 -3.20 11.80 20.69
C HIS A 282 -3.12 11.97 19.17
N ALA A 283 -4.00 12.79 18.63
CA ALA A 283 -4.10 13.00 17.18
C ALA A 283 -2.77 13.48 16.58
N GLY A 284 -2.33 12.83 15.50
CA GLY A 284 -1.05 13.12 14.85
C GLY A 284 0.11 12.20 15.29
N THR A 285 -0.14 11.24 16.20
CA THR A 285 0.88 10.26 16.64
C THR A 285 1.49 9.51 15.46
N LYS A 286 0.69 9.08 14.48
CA LYS A 286 1.19 8.38 13.29
C LYS A 286 2.18 9.23 12.50
N PHE A 287 1.89 10.52 12.31
CA PHE A 287 2.81 11.45 11.65
C PHE A 287 4.10 11.65 12.44
N THR A 288 4.01 11.70 13.77
CA THR A 288 5.17 11.84 14.65
C THR A 288 6.09 10.63 14.54
N VAL A 289 5.54 9.42 14.61
CA VAL A 289 6.31 8.17 14.45
C VAL A 289 6.95 8.11 13.07
N PHE A 290 6.18 8.39 12.01
CA PHE A 290 6.69 8.40 10.64
C PHE A 290 7.88 9.36 10.48
N LYS A 291 7.72 10.63 10.90
CA LYS A 291 8.78 11.64 10.81
C LYS A 291 10.01 11.30 11.67
N PHE A 292 9.81 10.71 12.83
CA PHE A 292 10.91 10.26 13.69
C PHE A 292 11.75 9.21 12.99
N VAL A 293 11.12 8.16 12.46
CA VAL A 293 11.83 7.09 11.74
C VAL A 293 12.51 7.62 10.47
N GLU A 294 11.88 8.53 9.73
CA GLU A 294 12.51 9.19 8.57
C GLU A 294 13.84 9.87 8.94
N ARG A 295 13.85 10.59 10.06
CA ARG A 295 15.08 11.25 10.56
C ARG A 295 16.14 10.22 10.99
N MET A 296 15.72 9.18 11.70
CA MET A 296 16.62 8.12 12.19
C MET A 296 17.26 7.33 11.05
N ARG A 297 16.58 7.13 9.92
CA ARG A 297 17.11 6.40 8.76
C ARG A 297 18.43 6.97 8.24
N HIS A 298 18.60 8.29 8.23
CA HIS A 298 19.87 8.93 7.83
C HIS A 298 21.01 8.52 8.73
N ALA A 299 20.81 8.50 10.04
CA ALA A 299 21.84 8.11 11.00
C ALA A 299 22.13 6.59 10.94
N LEU A 300 21.08 5.77 10.89
CA LEU A 300 21.21 4.31 10.89
C LEU A 300 21.71 3.76 9.54
N GLY A 301 21.37 4.41 8.43
CA GLY A 301 21.79 3.97 7.08
C GLY A 301 23.30 3.98 6.87
N ALA A 302 24.01 4.88 7.55
CA ALA A 302 25.47 4.96 7.49
C ALA A 302 26.18 3.75 8.15
N THR A 303 25.46 3.00 9.01
CA THR A 303 26.03 1.84 9.73
C THR A 303 25.78 0.50 9.04
N LEU A 304 24.98 0.49 7.95
CA LEU A 304 24.63 -0.73 7.23
C LEU A 304 25.60 -0.99 6.08
N GLU A 305 26.03 -2.23 5.97
CA GLU A 305 26.80 -2.71 4.82
C GLU A 305 25.93 -2.70 3.56
N LYS A 306 26.55 -2.40 2.42
CA LYS A 306 25.89 -2.48 1.12
C LYS A 306 25.65 -3.95 0.77
N GLU A 307 24.41 -4.28 0.42
CA GLU A 307 24.10 -5.62 -0.09
C GLU A 307 24.65 -5.79 -1.50
N ASN A 308 25.35 -6.88 -1.70
CA ASN A 308 25.75 -7.32 -3.04
C ASN A 308 24.66 -8.28 -3.57
N PHE A 309 24.18 -8.03 -4.77
CA PHE A 309 23.24 -8.90 -5.44
C PHE A 309 23.94 -9.74 -6.50
N VAL A 310 23.57 -11.01 -6.57
CA VAL A 310 23.96 -11.95 -7.63
C VAL A 310 22.71 -12.41 -8.37
N ASP A 311 22.84 -12.89 -9.59
CA ASP A 311 21.72 -13.46 -10.31
C ASP A 311 21.29 -14.79 -9.70
N CYS A 312 20.00 -14.96 -9.48
CA CYS A 312 19.43 -16.22 -9.03
C CYS A 312 19.64 -17.32 -10.08
N VAL A 313 20.20 -18.44 -9.68
CA VAL A 313 20.53 -19.56 -10.59
C VAL A 313 19.28 -20.17 -11.28
N ASP A 314 18.10 -20.04 -10.67
CA ASP A 314 16.85 -20.59 -11.23
C ASP A 314 16.11 -19.63 -12.16
N CYS A 315 16.11 -18.33 -11.87
CA CYS A 315 15.23 -17.38 -12.58
C CYS A 315 15.92 -16.10 -13.06
N GLY A 316 17.22 -15.94 -12.77
CA GLY A 316 17.99 -14.76 -13.17
C GLY A 316 17.60 -13.46 -12.47
N GLU A 317 16.67 -13.46 -11.53
CA GLU A 317 16.33 -12.27 -10.74
C GLU A 317 17.39 -12.01 -9.67
N PRO A 318 17.62 -10.75 -9.26
CA PRO A 318 18.60 -10.44 -8.24
C PRO A 318 18.28 -11.13 -6.91
N ALA A 319 19.32 -11.66 -6.27
CA ALA A 319 19.27 -12.36 -5.00
C ALA A 319 20.47 -11.97 -4.13
N SER A 320 20.31 -11.96 -2.81
CA SER A 320 21.40 -11.76 -1.85
C SER A 320 22.32 -12.99 -1.71
N SER A 321 21.86 -14.13 -2.24
CA SER A 321 22.59 -15.41 -2.32
C SER A 321 22.25 -16.07 -3.64
N GLY A 322 22.88 -17.21 -3.98
CA GLY A 322 22.69 -17.90 -5.26
C GLY A 322 21.25 -18.23 -5.64
N LEU A 323 20.29 -18.19 -4.70
CA LEU A 323 18.88 -18.45 -4.95
C LEU A 323 18.02 -17.33 -4.35
N CYS A 324 17.09 -16.76 -5.14
CA CYS A 324 16.20 -15.74 -4.62
C CYS A 324 15.10 -16.35 -3.73
N ARG A 325 14.62 -15.57 -2.77
CA ARG A 325 13.63 -16.04 -1.79
C ARG A 325 12.36 -16.63 -2.42
N ALA A 326 11.91 -16.12 -3.57
CA ALA A 326 10.76 -16.66 -4.28
C ALA A 326 11.06 -18.09 -4.80
N CYS A 327 12.23 -18.31 -5.41
CA CYS A 327 12.62 -19.62 -5.90
C CYS A 327 12.84 -20.62 -4.77
N GLU A 328 13.42 -20.19 -3.64
CA GLU A 328 13.52 -21.04 -2.43
C GLU A 328 12.14 -21.53 -1.96
N LEU A 329 11.18 -20.62 -1.85
CA LEU A 329 9.82 -20.97 -1.44
C LEU A 329 9.13 -21.89 -2.43
N LEU A 330 9.29 -21.64 -3.74
CA LEU A 330 8.69 -22.47 -4.78
C LEU A 330 9.32 -23.88 -4.84
N LYS A 331 10.64 -24.01 -4.63
CA LYS A 331 11.29 -25.34 -4.49
C LYS A 331 10.68 -26.13 -3.33
N GLN A 332 10.49 -25.48 -2.17
CA GLN A 332 9.86 -26.14 -1.03
C GLN A 332 8.44 -26.63 -1.32
N ILE A 333 7.67 -25.91 -2.15
CA ILE A 333 6.31 -26.29 -2.54
C ILE A 333 6.28 -27.38 -3.62
N ARG A 334 7.26 -27.41 -4.53
CA ARG A 334 7.38 -28.43 -5.59
C ARG A 334 7.79 -29.80 -5.07
N CYS A 335 8.53 -29.84 -3.96
CA CYS A 335 8.98 -31.07 -3.34
C CYS A 335 7.89 -31.77 -2.50
N ILE A 336 6.74 -31.17 -2.35
CA ILE A 336 5.53 -31.71 -1.71
C ILE A 336 4.53 -32.16 -2.79
#